data_fbfa062fefa887a7114fe5b964cfc0d8
#
_entry.id   fbfa062fefa887a7114fe5b964cfc0d8
#
_cell.length_a   1.000
_cell.length_b   1.000
_cell.length_c   1.000
_cell.angle_alpha   90.00
_cell.angle_beta   90.00
_cell.angle_gamma   90.00
#
_symmetry.space_group_name_H-M   'P 1'
#
loop_
_entity.id
_entity.type
_entity.pdbx_description
1 polymer ?
#
loop_
_entity_poly.entity_id
_entity_poly.type
_entity_poly.pdbx_seq_one_letter_code
_entity_poly.pdbx_strand_id
1 'polypeptide(L)'
;FHLLHDISRGPTLEVLLSRIRHSQPEAQLIALSATVGNSQDMADWFDAKLIQSSWRPIQLHSGTLTGLNVKIHRIDGPEHVEWPEPRMIEGKNTKRLQAVLDDSYSTGGQMLVFVNSRASAQKEARELSKHIRKQISDDPPRYDTELIDEWDNLAERLTRREDTSVMGRSL
;
A
#
# COMPACT_ATOMS: atom_id res chain seq x y z
N PHE A 1 16.97 -1.65 -5.98
CA PHE A 1 17.31 -1.56 -7.43
C PHE A 1 16.15 -1.09 -8.31
N HIS A 2 14.89 -1.17 -7.87
CA HIS A 2 13.74 -0.58 -8.57
C HIS A 2 13.90 0.93 -8.90
N LEU A 3 14.84 1.62 -8.24
CA LEU A 3 15.17 3.03 -8.50
C LEU A 3 16.00 3.27 -9.77
N LEU A 4 16.54 2.25 -10.42
CA LEU A 4 17.30 2.42 -11.67
C LEU A 4 16.45 2.99 -12.81
N HIS A 5 15.14 2.71 -12.81
CA HIS A 5 14.20 3.29 -13.77
C HIS A 5 13.72 4.71 -13.42
N ASP A 6 14.10 5.24 -12.25
CA ASP A 6 13.74 6.59 -11.85
C ASP A 6 14.60 7.62 -12.59
N ILE A 7 13.95 8.51 -13.35
CA ILE A 7 14.64 9.51 -14.21
C ILE A 7 15.60 10.39 -13.41
N SER A 8 15.30 10.67 -12.15
CA SER A 8 16.10 11.57 -11.30
C SER A 8 17.21 10.85 -10.53
N ARG A 9 16.96 9.60 -10.10
CA ARG A 9 17.86 8.85 -9.20
C ARG A 9 18.59 7.72 -9.90
N GLY A 10 18.03 7.17 -10.98
CA GLY A 10 18.61 6.06 -11.74
C GLY A 10 20.01 6.36 -12.21
N PRO A 11 20.26 7.48 -12.93
CA PRO A 11 21.61 7.81 -13.44
C PRO A 11 22.66 7.92 -12.33
N THR A 12 22.29 8.49 -11.18
CA THR A 12 23.21 8.59 -10.02
C THR A 12 23.58 7.21 -9.47
N LEU A 13 22.58 6.31 -9.37
CA LEU A 13 22.79 4.96 -8.88
C LEU A 13 23.65 4.15 -9.86
N GLU A 14 23.42 4.27 -11.16
CA GLU A 14 24.19 3.61 -12.21
C GLU A 14 25.65 4.01 -12.19
N VAL A 15 25.93 5.33 -12.12
CA VAL A 15 27.31 5.85 -12.01
C VAL A 15 27.98 5.37 -10.73
N LEU A 16 27.28 5.38 -9.60
CA LEU A 16 27.81 4.90 -8.32
C LEU A 16 28.21 3.43 -8.39
N LEU A 17 27.35 2.58 -8.94
CA LEU A 17 27.58 1.16 -9.07
C LEU A 17 28.74 0.85 -10.04
N SER A 18 28.82 1.57 -11.15
CA SER A 18 29.94 1.46 -12.09
C SER A 18 31.27 1.84 -11.45
N ARG A 19 31.29 2.89 -10.61
CA ARG A 19 32.48 3.28 -9.85
C ARG A 19 32.88 2.25 -8.82
N ILE A 20 31.95 1.66 -8.08
CA ILE A 20 32.23 0.61 -7.10
C ILE A 20 32.87 -0.60 -7.80
N ARG A 21 32.29 -1.06 -8.91
CA ARG A 21 32.86 -2.17 -9.69
C ARG A 21 34.27 -1.88 -10.19
N HIS A 22 34.54 -0.66 -10.60
CA HIS A 22 35.87 -0.28 -11.11
C HIS A 22 36.91 -0.13 -9.98
N SER A 23 36.53 0.49 -8.87
CA SER A 23 37.47 0.79 -7.78
C SER A 23 37.63 -0.35 -6.77
N GLN A 24 36.67 -1.26 -6.70
CA GLN A 24 36.64 -2.38 -5.76
C GLN A 24 36.24 -3.69 -6.47
N PRO A 25 37.05 -4.20 -7.41
CA PRO A 25 36.65 -5.36 -8.24
C PRO A 25 36.42 -6.64 -7.43
N GLU A 26 37.04 -6.73 -6.25
CA GLU A 26 36.87 -7.88 -5.34
C GLU A 26 35.68 -7.75 -4.40
N ALA A 27 34.96 -6.63 -4.44
CA ALA A 27 33.80 -6.41 -3.57
C ALA A 27 32.61 -7.28 -3.99
N GLN A 28 32.07 -8.05 -3.08
CA GLN A 28 30.83 -8.76 -3.32
C GLN A 28 29.64 -7.78 -3.34
N LEU A 29 28.90 -7.76 -4.44
CA LEU A 29 27.71 -6.96 -4.60
C LEU A 29 26.45 -7.81 -4.38
N ILE A 30 25.60 -7.40 -3.44
CA ILE A 30 24.30 -8.00 -3.20
C ILE A 30 23.24 -6.95 -3.52
N ALA A 31 22.44 -7.21 -4.54
CA ALA A 31 21.36 -6.34 -4.97
C ALA A 31 20.01 -6.89 -4.54
N LEU A 32 19.30 -6.13 -3.71
CA LEU A 32 17.93 -6.47 -3.31
C LEU A 32 16.94 -5.57 -4.03
N SER A 33 15.91 -6.17 -4.61
CA SER A 33 14.84 -5.45 -5.29
C SER A 33 13.50 -6.14 -5.07
N ALA A 34 12.42 -5.37 -5.07
CA ALA A 34 11.07 -5.93 -4.97
C ALA A 34 10.65 -6.54 -6.32
N THR A 35 9.96 -5.78 -7.16
CA THR A 35 9.48 -6.22 -8.48
C THR A 35 10.17 -5.44 -9.57
N VAL A 36 10.93 -6.13 -10.42
CA VAL A 36 11.62 -5.54 -11.58
C VAL A 36 11.26 -6.38 -12.81
N GLY A 37 10.78 -5.71 -13.87
CA GLY A 37 10.34 -6.40 -15.08
C GLY A 37 11.46 -7.02 -15.90
N ASN A 38 12.69 -6.47 -15.79
CA ASN A 38 13.88 -6.87 -16.53
C ASN A 38 15.00 -7.37 -15.61
N SER A 39 14.65 -8.21 -14.64
CA SER A 39 15.59 -8.72 -13.62
C SER A 39 16.79 -9.46 -14.20
N GLN A 40 16.62 -10.18 -15.32
CA GLN A 40 17.71 -10.89 -16.00
C GLN A 40 18.70 -9.91 -16.62
N ASP A 41 18.24 -8.92 -17.38
CA ASP A 41 19.11 -7.91 -18.00
C ASP A 41 19.94 -7.16 -16.94
N MET A 42 19.34 -6.92 -15.78
CA MET A 42 20.05 -6.29 -14.66
C MET A 42 21.12 -7.23 -14.06
N ALA A 43 20.80 -8.50 -13.90
CA ALA A 43 21.75 -9.47 -13.39
C ALA A 43 22.94 -9.61 -14.38
N ASP A 44 22.67 -9.67 -15.67
CA ASP A 44 23.70 -9.74 -16.71
C ASP A 44 24.57 -8.48 -16.73
N TRP A 45 23.97 -7.30 -16.59
CA TRP A 45 24.73 -6.04 -16.49
C TRP A 45 25.65 -5.99 -15.27
N PHE A 46 25.22 -6.57 -14.14
CA PHE A 46 26.04 -6.67 -12.92
C PHE A 46 27.03 -7.83 -12.93
N ASP A 47 26.99 -8.70 -13.92
CA ASP A 47 27.69 -10.00 -13.88
C ASP A 47 27.36 -10.76 -12.59
N ALA A 48 26.09 -10.79 -12.24
CA ALA A 48 25.57 -11.31 -10.99
C ALA A 48 24.64 -12.49 -11.21
N LYS A 49 24.60 -13.40 -10.25
CA LYS A 49 23.63 -14.49 -10.25
C LYS A 49 22.24 -13.97 -9.87
N LEU A 50 21.26 -14.13 -10.76
CA LEU A 50 19.87 -13.86 -10.44
C LEU A 50 19.32 -14.93 -9.50
N ILE A 51 18.76 -14.50 -8.37
CA ILE A 51 17.99 -15.32 -7.45
C ILE A 51 16.59 -14.74 -7.40
N GLN A 52 15.63 -15.48 -7.88
CA GLN A 52 14.23 -15.06 -7.97
C GLN A 52 13.34 -16.07 -7.23
N SER A 53 12.40 -15.59 -6.45
CA SER A 53 11.43 -16.42 -5.76
C SER A 53 10.02 -15.85 -5.97
N SER A 54 9.11 -16.69 -6.38
CA SER A 54 7.67 -16.39 -6.44
C SER A 54 6.93 -16.81 -5.18
N TRP A 55 7.65 -17.39 -4.22
CA TRP A 55 7.04 -17.85 -2.97
C TRP A 55 6.48 -16.69 -2.15
N ARG A 56 5.27 -16.86 -1.65
CA ARG A 56 4.60 -15.94 -0.73
C ARG A 56 4.00 -16.72 0.43
N PRO A 57 4.19 -16.26 1.68
CA PRO A 57 3.60 -16.91 2.86
C PRO A 57 2.09 -16.73 2.95
N ILE A 58 1.56 -15.67 2.35
CA ILE A 58 0.14 -15.31 2.31
C ILE A 58 -0.30 -15.07 0.87
N GLN A 59 -1.55 -15.39 0.60
CA GLN A 59 -2.16 -15.08 -0.69
C GLN A 59 -2.29 -13.59 -0.89
N LEU A 60 -1.95 -13.14 -2.09
CA LEU A 60 -2.20 -11.78 -2.54
C LEU A 60 -3.24 -11.83 -3.67
N HIS A 61 -4.40 -11.27 -3.43
CA HIS A 61 -5.43 -11.09 -4.44
C HIS A 61 -5.29 -9.72 -5.08
N SER A 62 -5.13 -9.68 -6.39
CA SER A 62 -5.10 -8.45 -7.17
C SER A 62 -6.36 -8.34 -8.00
N GLY A 63 -7.04 -7.22 -7.90
CA GLY A 63 -8.31 -7.03 -8.57
C GLY A 63 -8.61 -5.59 -8.91
N THR A 64 -9.79 -5.37 -9.44
CA THR A 64 -10.32 -4.03 -9.76
C THR A 64 -11.67 -3.82 -9.11
N LEU A 65 -11.92 -2.58 -8.70
CA LEU A 65 -13.22 -2.11 -8.27
C LEU A 65 -13.81 -1.22 -9.37
N THR A 66 -14.84 -1.71 -10.05
CA THR A 66 -15.58 -0.96 -11.07
C THR A 66 -16.97 -0.64 -10.54
N GLY A 67 -17.23 0.64 -10.29
CA GLY A 67 -18.42 1.00 -9.51
C GLY A 67 -18.29 0.45 -8.09
N LEU A 68 -19.18 -0.45 -7.71
CA LEU A 68 -19.15 -1.21 -6.44
C LEU A 68 -18.86 -2.70 -6.65
N ASN A 69 -18.52 -3.12 -7.86
CA ASN A 69 -18.23 -4.50 -8.20
C ASN A 69 -16.72 -4.76 -8.06
N VAL A 70 -16.36 -5.69 -7.20
CA VAL A 70 -15.00 -6.18 -6.97
C VAL A 70 -14.77 -7.41 -7.83
N LYS A 71 -13.76 -7.38 -8.68
CA LYS A 71 -13.35 -8.52 -9.50
C LYS A 71 -11.86 -8.81 -9.28
N ILE A 72 -11.54 -10.03 -8.88
CA ILE A 72 -10.16 -10.50 -8.76
C ILE A 72 -9.66 -10.97 -10.13
N HIS A 73 -8.45 -10.58 -10.49
CA HIS A 73 -7.83 -10.92 -11.78
C HIS A 73 -6.60 -11.79 -11.62
N ARG A 74 -6.00 -11.79 -10.42
CA ARG A 74 -4.78 -12.53 -10.16
C ARG A 74 -4.71 -12.92 -8.69
N ILE A 75 -4.26 -14.13 -8.43
CA ILE A 75 -3.95 -14.64 -7.10
C ILE A 75 -2.50 -15.11 -7.12
N ASP A 76 -1.67 -14.53 -6.26
CA ASP A 76 -0.29 -14.94 -6.03
C ASP A 76 -0.21 -15.61 -4.65
N GLY A 77 0.33 -16.81 -4.57
CA GLY A 77 0.45 -17.56 -3.32
C GLY A 77 0.51 -19.05 -3.53
N PRO A 78 0.26 -19.85 -2.48
CA PRO A 78 0.25 -21.29 -2.56
C PRO A 78 -0.67 -21.82 -3.66
N GLU A 79 -0.26 -22.90 -4.32
CA GLU A 79 -1.08 -23.60 -5.30
C GLU A 79 -2.37 -24.14 -4.60
N HIS A 80 -3.49 -24.20 -5.33
CA HIS A 80 -4.83 -24.62 -4.89
C HIS A 80 -5.66 -23.56 -4.13
N VAL A 81 -5.98 -22.51 -4.85
CA VAL A 81 -6.90 -21.49 -4.35
C VAL A 81 -8.13 -21.43 -5.22
N GLU A 82 -9.29 -21.53 -4.60
CA GLU A 82 -10.53 -21.17 -5.28
C GLU A 82 -10.53 -19.68 -5.60
N TRP A 83 -10.85 -19.36 -6.85
CA TRP A 83 -11.01 -17.97 -7.28
C TRP A 83 -12.27 -17.40 -6.62
N PRO A 84 -12.15 -16.30 -5.86
CA PRO A 84 -13.33 -15.67 -5.31
C PRO A 84 -14.22 -15.13 -6.43
N GLU A 85 -15.50 -15.44 -6.34
CA GLU A 85 -16.50 -14.91 -7.27
C GLU A 85 -16.53 -13.38 -7.23
N PRO A 86 -16.81 -12.73 -8.36
CA PRO A 86 -17.04 -11.30 -8.38
C PRO A 86 -18.15 -10.93 -7.40
N ARG A 87 -17.90 -9.98 -6.51
CA ARG A 87 -18.88 -9.56 -5.51
C ARG A 87 -19.15 -8.05 -5.60
N MET A 88 -20.35 -7.68 -5.25
CA MET A 88 -20.73 -6.28 -5.11
C MET A 88 -20.64 -5.88 -3.64
N ILE A 89 -19.98 -4.77 -3.36
CA ILE A 89 -19.95 -4.17 -2.02
C ILE A 89 -21.15 -3.23 -1.87
N GLU A 90 -21.66 -3.15 -0.66
CA GLU A 90 -22.78 -2.25 -0.35
C GLU A 90 -22.34 -0.79 -0.31
N GLY A 91 -23.21 0.13 -0.69
CA GLY A 91 -22.93 1.56 -0.61
C GLY A 91 -23.35 2.36 -1.82
N LYS A 92 -22.83 3.59 -1.91
CA LYS A 92 -23.12 4.52 -3.02
C LYS A 92 -21.93 4.58 -3.97
N ASN A 93 -22.17 4.40 -5.26
CA ASN A 93 -21.15 4.48 -6.31
C ASN A 93 -20.40 5.83 -6.33
N THR A 94 -21.06 6.91 -5.94
CA THR A 94 -20.45 8.26 -5.81
C THR A 94 -19.50 8.38 -4.61
N LYS A 95 -19.54 7.42 -3.68
CA LYS A 95 -18.75 7.38 -2.45
C LYS A 95 -18.02 6.04 -2.28
N ARG A 96 -17.39 5.58 -3.36
CA ARG A 96 -16.78 4.25 -3.43
C ARG A 96 -15.76 3.96 -2.33
N LEU A 97 -14.92 4.94 -1.99
CA LEU A 97 -13.91 4.75 -0.95
C LEU A 97 -14.52 4.54 0.43
N GLN A 98 -15.64 5.24 0.73
CA GLN A 98 -16.39 5.01 1.95
C GLN A 98 -17.04 3.62 1.97
N ALA A 99 -17.61 3.17 0.84
CA ALA A 99 -18.17 1.83 0.72
C ALA A 99 -17.11 0.73 0.91
N VAL A 100 -15.90 0.92 0.36
CA VAL A 100 -14.77 -0.02 0.58
C VAL A 100 -14.35 -0.02 2.05
N LEU A 101 -14.31 1.13 2.70
CA LEU A 101 -13.99 1.22 4.12
C LEU A 101 -15.01 0.45 4.97
N ASP A 102 -16.30 0.67 4.70
CA ASP A 102 -17.39 0.00 5.43
C ASP A 102 -17.35 -1.52 5.23
N ASP A 103 -17.10 -1.98 4.01
CA ASP A 103 -16.91 -3.38 3.67
C ASP A 103 -15.70 -3.99 4.36
N SER A 104 -14.55 -3.30 4.33
CA SER A 104 -13.33 -3.73 5.02
C SER A 104 -13.55 -3.86 6.53
N TYR A 105 -14.21 -2.87 7.13
CA TYR A 105 -14.51 -2.88 8.56
C TYR A 105 -15.46 -4.03 8.93
N SER A 106 -16.54 -4.24 8.16
CA SER A 106 -17.51 -5.31 8.42
C SER A 106 -16.92 -6.72 8.33
N THR A 107 -15.84 -6.86 7.56
CA THR A 107 -15.10 -8.14 7.41
C THR A 107 -13.92 -8.28 8.39
N GLY A 108 -13.71 -7.31 9.29
CA GLY A 108 -12.57 -7.29 10.21
C GLY A 108 -11.23 -7.02 9.53
N GLY A 109 -11.26 -6.47 8.31
CA GLY A 109 -10.08 -6.18 7.52
C GLY A 109 -9.45 -4.82 7.84
N GLN A 110 -8.24 -4.61 7.35
CA GLN A 110 -7.55 -3.32 7.39
C GLN A 110 -7.46 -2.74 5.98
N MET A 111 -7.49 -1.41 5.86
CA MET A 111 -7.42 -0.73 4.58
C MET A 111 -6.25 0.24 4.53
N LEU A 112 -5.45 0.16 3.47
CA LEU A 112 -4.40 1.13 3.15
C LEU A 112 -4.68 1.73 1.77
N VAL A 113 -4.81 3.04 1.70
CA VAL A 113 -5.18 3.77 0.48
C VAL A 113 -3.99 4.57 -0.05
N PHE A 114 -3.57 4.26 -1.26
CA PHE A 114 -2.54 5.01 -1.97
C PHE A 114 -3.18 5.98 -2.96
N VAL A 115 -2.73 7.21 -2.95
CA VAL A 115 -3.16 8.27 -3.86
C VAL A 115 -1.94 8.98 -4.47
N ASN A 116 -2.16 9.72 -5.55
CA ASN A 116 -1.10 10.31 -6.35
C ASN A 116 -0.43 11.55 -5.76
N SER A 117 -0.97 12.14 -4.70
CA SER A 117 -0.40 13.35 -4.09
C SER A 117 -0.71 13.48 -2.59
N ARG A 118 0.12 14.25 -1.87
CA ARG A 118 -0.10 14.59 -0.46
C ARG A 118 -1.44 15.30 -0.25
N ALA A 119 -1.79 16.22 -1.14
CA ALA A 119 -3.07 16.95 -1.07
C ALA A 119 -4.26 16.01 -1.20
N SER A 120 -4.18 15.04 -2.13
CA SER A 120 -5.22 14.00 -2.26
C SER A 120 -5.29 13.12 -1.02
N ALA A 121 -4.16 12.72 -0.45
CA ALA A 121 -4.14 11.92 0.78
C ALA A 121 -4.83 12.65 1.95
N GLN A 122 -4.50 13.92 2.16
CA GLN A 122 -5.14 14.74 3.20
C GLN A 122 -6.64 14.92 2.96
N LYS A 123 -7.05 15.12 1.71
CA LYS A 123 -8.47 15.26 1.36
C LYS A 123 -9.23 13.97 1.66
N GLU A 124 -8.76 12.84 1.16
CA GLU A 124 -9.42 11.56 1.36
C GLU A 124 -9.45 11.16 2.86
N ALA A 125 -8.36 11.40 3.60
CA ALA A 125 -8.32 11.16 5.04
C ALA A 125 -9.40 11.97 5.79
N ARG A 126 -9.57 13.25 5.44
CA ARG A 126 -10.62 14.10 6.04
C ARG A 126 -12.03 13.61 5.70
N GLU A 127 -12.26 13.20 4.46
CA GLU A 127 -13.59 12.71 4.05
C GLU A 127 -13.91 11.36 4.70
N LEU A 128 -12.94 10.46 4.82
CA LEU A 128 -13.10 9.18 5.53
C LEU A 128 -13.32 9.41 7.04
N SER A 129 -12.54 10.28 7.66
CA SER A 129 -12.72 10.65 9.08
C SER A 129 -14.12 11.19 9.38
N LYS A 130 -14.65 12.10 8.54
CA LYS A 130 -16.03 12.58 8.67
C LYS A 130 -17.06 11.46 8.52
N HIS A 131 -16.81 10.53 7.61
CA HIS A 131 -17.68 9.38 7.40
C HIS A 131 -17.71 8.48 8.63
N ILE A 132 -16.54 8.11 9.17
CA ILE A 132 -16.41 7.29 10.37
C ILE A 132 -17.08 7.96 11.57
N ARG A 133 -16.78 9.24 11.83
CA ARG A 133 -17.41 9.99 12.94
C ARG A 133 -18.93 10.01 12.85
N LYS A 134 -19.46 10.16 11.64
CA LYS A 134 -20.91 10.07 11.42
C LYS A 134 -21.46 8.68 11.73
N GLN A 135 -20.77 7.62 11.29
CA GLN A 135 -21.17 6.23 11.55
C GLN A 135 -21.18 5.93 13.05
N ILE A 136 -20.14 6.39 13.78
CA ILE A 136 -20.06 6.24 15.25
C ILE A 136 -21.23 6.97 15.94
N SER A 137 -21.60 8.16 15.45
CA SER A 137 -22.72 8.93 16.01
C SER A 137 -24.08 8.29 15.70
N ASP A 138 -24.25 7.73 14.51
CA ASP A 138 -25.53 7.17 14.06
C ASP A 138 -25.79 5.75 14.63
N ASP A 139 -24.71 4.96 14.85
CA ASP A 139 -24.79 3.59 15.38
C ASP A 139 -23.56 3.27 16.28
N PRO A 140 -23.56 3.78 17.53
CA PRO A 140 -22.43 3.60 18.45
C PRO A 140 -22.04 2.14 18.72
N PRO A 141 -22.96 1.17 18.82
CA PRO A 141 -22.60 -0.24 19.07
C PRO A 141 -21.79 -0.91 17.94
N ARG A 142 -21.78 -0.33 16.75
CA ARG A 142 -21.04 -0.86 15.60
C ARG A 142 -19.52 -0.78 15.79
N TYR A 143 -19.05 0.14 16.61
CA TYR A 143 -17.64 0.39 16.84
C TYR A 143 -17.26 0.09 18.28
N ASP A 144 -16.14 -0.60 18.46
CA ASP A 144 -15.57 -0.87 19.77
C ASP A 144 -15.15 0.44 20.44
N THR A 145 -15.61 0.65 21.68
CA THR A 145 -15.26 1.85 22.46
C THR A 145 -13.76 1.93 22.74
N GLU A 146 -13.08 0.80 22.97
CA GLU A 146 -11.63 0.78 23.15
C GLU A 146 -10.90 1.27 21.90
N LEU A 147 -11.38 0.89 20.72
CA LEU A 147 -10.83 1.34 19.43
C LEU A 147 -11.01 2.85 19.23
N ILE A 148 -12.15 3.41 19.65
CA ILE A 148 -12.41 4.86 19.57
C ILE A 148 -11.43 5.60 20.48
N ASP A 149 -11.23 5.13 21.72
CA ASP A 149 -10.29 5.72 22.68
C ASP A 149 -8.84 5.63 22.17
N GLU A 150 -8.45 4.54 21.54
CA GLU A 150 -7.15 4.41 20.88
C GLU A 150 -6.96 5.42 19.74
N TRP A 151 -7.97 5.64 18.94
CA TRP A 151 -7.94 6.62 17.85
C TRP A 151 -7.83 8.06 18.38
N ASP A 152 -8.56 8.41 19.42
CA ASP A 152 -8.49 9.73 20.03
C ASP A 152 -7.09 9.95 20.66
N ASN A 153 -6.54 8.95 21.33
CA ASN A 153 -5.17 8.99 21.85
C ASN A 153 -4.12 9.15 20.72
N LEU A 154 -4.31 8.44 19.59
CA LEU A 154 -3.44 8.57 18.43
C LEU A 154 -3.55 9.96 17.81
N ALA A 155 -4.76 10.48 17.66
CA ALA A 155 -5.01 11.82 17.13
C ALA A 155 -4.35 12.90 17.98
N GLU A 156 -4.44 12.80 19.31
CA GLU A 156 -3.74 13.70 20.23
C GLU A 156 -2.21 13.64 20.08
N ARG A 157 -1.65 12.42 19.99
CA ARG A 157 -0.21 12.22 19.79
C ARG A 157 0.29 12.83 18.50
N LEU A 158 -0.47 12.69 17.41
CA LEU A 158 -0.14 13.26 16.09
C LEU A 158 -0.29 14.79 16.10
N THR A 159 -1.29 15.32 16.78
CA THR A 159 -1.52 16.77 16.90
C THR A 159 -0.43 17.48 17.71
N ARG A 160 0.17 16.79 18.68
CA ARG A 160 1.29 17.33 19.47
C ARG A 160 2.61 17.44 18.69
N ARG A 161 2.72 16.80 17.53
CA ARG A 161 3.88 16.91 16.64
C ARG A 161 3.65 18.07 15.66
N GLU A 162 4.52 19.05 15.62
CA GLU A 162 4.40 20.23 14.75
C GLU A 162 4.21 19.84 13.27
N ASP A 163 4.94 18.81 12.80
CA ASP A 163 4.92 18.35 11.40
C ASP A 163 3.64 17.61 11.01
N THR A 164 2.82 17.20 11.97
CA THR A 164 1.64 16.35 11.75
C THR A 164 0.36 16.94 12.33
N SER A 165 0.39 18.18 12.81
CA SER A 165 -0.75 18.84 13.46
C SER A 165 -2.03 18.86 12.62
N VAL A 166 -1.91 19.01 11.29
CA VAL A 166 -3.05 18.99 10.35
C VAL A 166 -3.62 17.57 10.22
N MET A 167 -2.78 16.55 10.21
CA MET A 167 -3.21 15.14 10.16
C MET A 167 -3.88 14.70 11.46
N GLY A 168 -3.30 15.06 12.60
CA GLY A 168 -3.85 14.72 13.90
C GLY A 168 -5.27 15.24 14.15
N ARG A 169 -5.62 16.40 13.55
CA ARG A 169 -6.98 16.96 13.63
C ARG A 169 -7.98 16.29 12.68
N SER A 170 -7.51 15.44 11.79
CA SER A 170 -8.35 14.75 10.79
C SER A 170 -8.71 13.32 11.18
N LEU A 171 -8.07 12.80 12.23
CA LEU A 171 -8.42 11.54 12.88
C LEU A 171 -9.43 11.78 13.99
#